data_a30de8027239db04f97ea35cf587de99
#
_entry.id   a30de8027239db04f97ea35cf587de99
#
_cell.length_a   1.000
_cell.length_b   1.000
_cell.length_c   1.000
_cell.angle_alpha   90.00
_cell.angle_beta   90.00
_cell.angle_gamma   90.00
#
_symmetry.space_group_name_H-M   'P 1'
#
loop_
_entity.id
_entity.type
_entity.pdbx_description
1 polymer ?
#
loop_
_entity_poly.entity_id
_entity_poly.type
_entity_poly.pdbx_seq_one_letter_code
_entity_poly.pdbx_strand_id
1 'polypeptide(L)'
;MNTRLVGSEMCIRDRIILLLVFQFNSISKPFIVLASIVLSFTGVFMGIIIFNLTFSILMTMLGIISLTGIIVNNAVVLIDYTQLLFDRKKIDLNMSKDEIIDKMTAMELVKTAGKARLKPVLLTAITTIFGLIPLAVGLNIDFFSLFANWNPNLYLGGDNVIFWGPLAWTVIFGITFATFLTLIIVPSMYYIIHLARIKLKNI
;
A
#
# COMPACT_ATOMS: atom_id res chain seq x y z
N MET A 1 -2.77 3.56 -33.70
CA MET A 1 -2.80 2.34 -32.87
C MET A 1 -2.75 2.61 -31.36
N ASN A 2 -2.62 3.85 -30.91
CA ASN A 2 -2.47 4.23 -29.49
C ASN A 2 -3.77 4.52 -28.71
N THR A 3 -4.89 4.73 -29.39
CA THR A 3 -6.17 5.08 -28.74
C THR A 3 -6.85 3.93 -27.99
N ARG A 4 -6.59 2.69 -28.37
CA ARG A 4 -7.16 1.51 -27.68
C ARG A 4 -6.46 1.18 -26.34
N LEU A 5 -5.16 1.43 -26.22
CA LEU A 5 -4.40 1.23 -24.97
C LEU A 5 -4.80 2.24 -23.91
N VAL A 6 -4.93 3.51 -24.28
CA VAL A 6 -5.39 4.59 -23.37
C VAL A 6 -6.82 4.33 -22.89
N GLY A 7 -7.70 3.85 -23.76
CA GLY A 7 -9.06 3.47 -23.37
C GLY A 7 -9.13 2.29 -22.39
N SER A 8 -8.24 1.31 -22.51
CA SER A 8 -8.19 0.15 -21.64
C SER A 8 -7.70 0.51 -20.23
N GLU A 9 -6.67 1.34 -20.11
CA GLU A 9 -6.15 1.78 -18.80
C GLU A 9 -7.15 2.70 -18.07
N MET A 10 -7.82 3.59 -18.78
CA MET A 10 -8.90 4.41 -18.21
C MET A 10 -10.04 3.54 -17.70
N CYS A 11 -10.43 2.49 -18.45
CA CYS A 11 -11.50 1.59 -18.06
C CYS A 11 -11.17 0.76 -16.81
N ILE A 12 -9.91 0.33 -16.65
CA ILE A 12 -9.46 -0.39 -15.44
C ILE A 12 -9.47 0.54 -14.23
N ARG A 13 -8.94 1.75 -14.37
CA ARG A 13 -8.94 2.75 -13.30
C ARG A 13 -10.35 3.09 -12.85
N ASP A 14 -11.27 3.31 -13.79
CA ASP A 14 -12.66 3.65 -13.50
C ASP A 14 -13.38 2.50 -12.80
N ARG A 15 -13.10 1.24 -13.18
CA ARG A 15 -13.63 0.07 -12.48
C ARG A 15 -13.11 -0.05 -11.06
N ILE A 16 -11.82 0.23 -10.81
CA ILE A 16 -11.24 0.20 -9.47
C ILE A 16 -11.88 1.29 -8.60
N ILE A 17 -12.04 2.49 -9.13
CA ILE A 17 -12.71 3.59 -8.42
C ILE A 17 -14.16 3.21 -8.11
N LEU A 18 -14.88 2.67 -9.07
CA LEU A 18 -16.27 2.26 -8.90
C LEU A 18 -16.41 1.18 -7.83
N LEU A 19 -15.56 0.16 -7.84
CA LEU A 19 -15.55 -0.89 -6.81
C LEU A 19 -15.24 -0.32 -5.42
N LEU A 20 -14.25 0.58 -5.31
CA LEU A 20 -13.91 1.22 -4.04
C LEU A 20 -15.03 2.13 -3.53
N VAL A 21 -15.68 2.89 -4.41
CA VAL A 21 -16.82 3.73 -4.05
C VAL A 21 -17.98 2.87 -3.58
N PHE A 22 -18.25 1.76 -4.27
CA PHE A 22 -19.31 0.84 -3.91
C PHE A 22 -19.06 0.18 -2.55
N GLN A 23 -17.80 -0.24 -2.30
CA GLN A 23 -17.39 -0.87 -1.04
C GLN A 23 -17.48 0.10 0.15
N PHE A 24 -17.06 1.35 -0.02
CA PHE A 24 -17.01 2.31 1.08
C PHE A 24 -18.26 3.18 1.20
N ASN A 25 -19.17 3.12 0.24
CA ASN A 25 -20.35 3.99 0.14
C ASN A 25 -19.99 5.49 0.37
N SER A 26 -18.85 5.92 -0.14
CA SER A 26 -18.28 7.25 0.05
C SER A 26 -17.23 7.55 -1.01
N ILE A 27 -17.24 8.74 -1.59
CA ILE A 27 -16.27 9.19 -2.60
C ILE A 27 -14.94 9.59 -1.95
N SER A 28 -14.96 10.10 -0.72
CA SER A 28 -13.78 10.64 -0.04
C SER A 28 -12.74 9.58 0.31
N LYS A 29 -13.15 8.35 0.63
CA LYS A 29 -12.24 7.28 1.05
C LYS A 29 -11.39 6.72 -0.10
N PRO A 30 -11.94 6.40 -1.28
CA PRO A 30 -11.16 6.04 -2.46
C PRO A 30 -10.10 7.06 -2.80
N PHE A 31 -10.38 8.35 -2.61
CA PHE A 31 -9.41 9.42 -2.88
C PHE A 31 -8.16 9.31 -1.98
N ILE A 32 -8.34 8.97 -0.70
CA ILE A 32 -7.22 8.75 0.23
C ILE A 32 -6.35 7.57 -0.24
N VAL A 33 -6.99 6.48 -0.69
CA VAL A 33 -6.28 5.29 -1.20
C VAL A 33 -5.47 5.65 -2.44
N LEU A 34 -6.07 6.36 -3.40
CA LEU A 34 -5.38 6.79 -4.62
C LEU A 34 -4.20 7.72 -4.33
N ALA A 35 -4.36 8.67 -3.39
CA ALA A 35 -3.28 9.54 -2.98
C ALA A 35 -2.09 8.75 -2.39
N SER A 36 -2.36 7.72 -1.58
CA SER A 36 -1.29 6.88 -1.01
C SER A 36 -0.55 6.06 -2.08
N ILE A 37 -1.23 5.63 -3.15
CA ILE A 37 -0.60 4.94 -4.28
C ILE A 37 0.36 5.87 -5.02
N VAL A 38 -0.10 7.07 -5.38
CA VAL A 38 0.73 8.05 -6.10
C VAL A 38 1.99 8.40 -5.30
N LEU A 39 1.83 8.62 -4.00
CA LEU A 39 2.95 8.92 -3.11
C LEU A 39 3.93 7.74 -2.96
N SER A 40 3.46 6.51 -3.05
CA SER A 40 4.35 5.35 -2.96
C SER A 40 5.28 5.21 -4.17
N PHE A 41 4.86 5.67 -5.35
CA PHE A 41 5.71 5.68 -6.53
C PHE A 41 6.97 6.54 -6.34
N THR A 42 6.86 7.62 -5.59
CA THR A 42 8.04 8.44 -5.24
C THR A 42 9.07 7.62 -4.48
N GLY A 43 8.64 6.73 -3.60
CA GLY A 43 9.53 5.82 -2.87
C GLY A 43 10.24 4.81 -3.77
N VAL A 44 9.54 4.26 -4.76
CA VAL A 44 10.13 3.36 -5.76
C VAL A 44 11.24 4.06 -6.53
N PHE A 45 10.93 5.21 -7.14
CA PHE A 45 11.91 5.94 -7.94
C PHE A 45 13.08 6.44 -7.10
N MET A 46 12.82 6.90 -5.88
CA MET A 46 13.87 7.31 -4.96
C MET A 46 14.81 6.15 -4.60
N GLY A 47 14.25 4.95 -4.35
CA GLY A 47 15.04 3.75 -4.10
C GLY A 47 15.93 3.37 -5.29
N ILE A 48 15.38 3.34 -6.51
CA ILE A 48 16.11 3.03 -7.72
C ILE A 48 17.28 4.00 -7.95
N ILE A 49 17.05 5.31 -7.74
CA ILE A 49 18.06 6.35 -7.92
C ILE A 49 19.17 6.24 -6.85
N ILE A 50 18.82 6.11 -5.57
CA ILE A 50 19.79 6.06 -4.46
C ILE A 50 20.73 4.86 -4.60
N PHE A 51 20.19 3.70 -4.98
CA PHE A 51 20.97 2.47 -5.09
C PHE A 51 21.51 2.23 -6.50
N ASN A 52 21.31 3.18 -7.42
CA ASN A 52 21.80 3.12 -8.81
C ASN A 52 21.48 1.80 -9.51
N LEU A 53 20.24 1.33 -9.32
CA LEU A 53 19.79 0.05 -9.86
C LEU A 53 19.40 0.17 -11.34
N THR A 54 19.54 -0.94 -12.06
CA THR A 54 19.12 -1.02 -13.46
C THR A 54 17.61 -0.92 -13.59
N PHE A 55 17.13 0.07 -14.33
CA PHE A 55 15.72 0.22 -14.63
C PHE A 55 15.31 -0.66 -15.81
N SER A 56 14.57 -1.72 -15.54
CA SER A 56 13.95 -2.54 -16.57
C SER A 56 12.47 -2.14 -16.71
N ILE A 57 12.08 -1.59 -17.85
CA ILE A 57 10.72 -1.10 -18.07
C ILE A 57 9.69 -2.18 -17.73
N LEU A 58 9.86 -3.39 -18.22
CA LEU A 58 8.91 -4.48 -18.06
C LEU A 58 8.84 -4.94 -16.60
N MET A 59 9.98 -5.27 -15.99
CA MET A 59 10.02 -5.83 -14.63
C MET A 59 9.72 -4.79 -13.57
N THR A 60 10.19 -3.56 -13.74
CA THR A 60 9.89 -2.47 -12.80
C THR A 60 8.40 -2.11 -12.84
N MET A 61 7.76 -2.08 -14.03
CA MET A 61 6.33 -1.84 -14.14
C MET A 61 5.49 -2.96 -13.51
N LEU A 62 5.88 -4.22 -13.68
CA LEU A 62 5.24 -5.33 -12.98
C LEU A 62 5.39 -5.21 -11.45
N GLY A 63 6.56 -4.78 -10.99
CA GLY A 63 6.80 -4.49 -9.57
C GLY A 63 5.88 -3.40 -9.04
N ILE A 64 5.68 -2.31 -9.79
CA ILE A 64 4.78 -1.21 -9.44
C ILE A 64 3.32 -1.67 -9.38
N ILE A 65 2.86 -2.49 -10.31
CA ILE A 65 1.51 -3.06 -10.31
C ILE A 65 1.28 -3.94 -9.08
N SER A 66 2.24 -4.83 -8.79
CA SER A 66 2.21 -5.70 -7.61
C SER A 66 2.19 -4.88 -6.30
N LEU A 67 3.05 -3.87 -6.21
CA LEU A 67 3.13 -2.94 -5.08
C LEU A 67 1.80 -2.21 -4.85
N THR A 68 1.15 -1.75 -5.91
CA THR A 68 -0.15 -1.06 -5.82
C THR A 68 -1.20 -1.93 -5.14
N GLY A 69 -1.26 -3.23 -5.46
CA GLY A 69 -2.18 -4.16 -4.80
C GLY A 69 -1.95 -4.27 -3.29
N ILE A 70 -0.68 -4.33 -2.86
CA ILE A 70 -0.32 -4.42 -1.43
C ILE A 70 -0.70 -3.13 -0.69
N ILE A 71 -0.43 -1.97 -1.29
CA ILE A 71 -0.73 -0.66 -0.69
C ILE A 71 -2.22 -0.44 -0.55
N VAL A 72 -3.00 -0.75 -1.59
CA VAL A 72 -4.46 -0.65 -1.56
C VAL A 72 -5.02 -1.49 -0.43
N ASN A 73 -4.60 -2.74 -0.31
CA ASN A 73 -5.06 -3.63 0.75
C ASN A 73 -4.77 -3.04 2.15
N ASN A 74 -3.56 -2.56 2.40
CA ASN A 74 -3.17 -1.97 3.68
C ASN A 74 -3.96 -0.68 3.99
N ALA A 75 -4.14 0.19 2.99
CA ALA A 75 -4.88 1.44 3.15
C ALA A 75 -6.38 1.20 3.40
N VAL A 76 -7.00 0.27 2.65
CA VAL A 76 -8.41 -0.09 2.80
C VAL A 76 -8.69 -0.62 4.21
N VAL A 77 -7.88 -1.56 4.71
CA VAL A 77 -8.05 -2.14 6.04
C VAL A 77 -7.88 -1.09 7.15
N LEU A 78 -6.98 -0.12 6.97
CA LEU A 78 -6.80 0.96 7.94
C LEU A 78 -7.99 1.93 7.95
N ILE A 79 -8.51 2.30 6.78
CA ILE A 79 -9.69 3.18 6.65
C ILE A 79 -10.93 2.50 7.22
N ASP A 80 -11.15 1.23 6.90
CA ASP A 80 -12.30 0.45 7.37
C ASP A 80 -12.30 0.34 8.91
N TYR A 81 -11.15 0.03 9.49
CA TYR A 81 -11.02 -0.03 10.94
C TYR A 81 -11.22 1.35 11.61
N THR A 82 -10.73 2.41 11.00
CA THR A 82 -10.96 3.76 11.49
C THR A 82 -12.46 4.08 11.50
N GLN A 83 -13.17 3.75 10.42
CA GLN A 83 -14.61 3.92 10.33
C GLN A 83 -15.35 3.13 11.40
N LEU A 84 -14.98 1.87 11.60
CA LEU A 84 -15.57 1.01 12.63
C LEU A 84 -15.48 1.65 14.03
N LEU A 85 -14.34 2.26 14.36
CA LEU A 85 -14.17 2.97 15.63
C LEU A 85 -15.07 4.20 15.73
N PHE A 86 -15.20 4.96 14.64
CA PHE A 86 -16.13 6.09 14.59
C PHE A 86 -17.58 5.65 14.76
N ASP A 87 -18.00 4.59 14.11
CA ASP A 87 -19.36 4.07 14.19
C ASP A 87 -19.68 3.53 15.61
N ARG A 88 -18.74 2.80 16.22
CA ARG A 88 -18.86 2.35 17.62
C ARG A 88 -19.00 3.53 18.58
N LYS A 89 -18.16 4.56 18.43
CA LYS A 89 -18.21 5.73 19.30
C LYS A 89 -19.52 6.51 19.16
N LYS A 90 -20.09 6.58 17.96
CA LYS A 90 -21.43 7.16 17.75
C LYS A 90 -22.52 6.39 18.49
N ILE A 91 -22.47 5.07 18.45
CA ILE A 91 -23.42 4.22 19.19
C ILE A 91 -23.28 4.44 20.70
N ASP A 92 -22.05 4.46 21.23
CA ASP A 92 -21.78 4.69 22.65
C ASP A 92 -22.30 6.05 23.13
N LEU A 93 -22.27 7.07 22.27
CA LEU A 93 -22.76 8.43 22.58
C LEU A 93 -24.24 8.62 22.22
N ASN A 94 -24.97 7.58 21.81
CA ASN A 94 -26.36 7.65 21.34
C ASN A 94 -26.56 8.73 20.24
N MET A 95 -25.55 8.96 19.40
CA MET A 95 -25.58 9.94 18.32
C MET A 95 -26.23 9.35 17.06
N SER A 96 -26.93 10.18 16.30
CA SER A 96 -27.46 9.81 14.99
C SER A 96 -26.32 9.55 13.98
N LYS A 97 -26.57 8.73 12.94
CA LYS A 97 -25.61 8.45 11.88
C LYS A 97 -25.08 9.71 11.18
N ASP A 98 -25.92 10.75 11.08
CA ASP A 98 -25.60 12.02 10.42
C ASP A 98 -24.93 13.04 11.35
N GLU A 99 -24.84 12.74 12.64
CA GLU A 99 -24.14 13.59 13.58
C GLU A 99 -22.63 13.46 13.44
N ILE A 100 -21.94 14.59 13.57
CA ILE A 100 -20.47 14.66 13.41
C ILE A 100 -19.83 14.63 14.79
N ILE A 101 -18.88 13.72 14.98
CA ILE A 101 -18.12 13.59 16.23
C ILE A 101 -17.24 14.82 16.43
N ASP A 102 -17.09 15.26 17.69
CA ASP A 102 -16.23 16.38 18.05
C ASP A 102 -14.77 16.18 17.61
N LYS A 103 -14.11 17.30 17.31
CA LYS A 103 -12.74 17.35 16.81
C LYS A 103 -11.73 16.62 17.70
N MET A 104 -11.83 16.78 19.02
CA MET A 104 -10.91 16.13 19.97
C MET A 104 -11.08 14.62 19.98
N THR A 105 -12.32 14.16 20.06
CA THR A 105 -12.67 12.73 20.02
C THR A 105 -12.27 12.09 18.69
N ALA A 106 -12.49 12.78 17.56
CA ALA A 106 -12.10 12.31 16.24
C ALA A 106 -10.57 12.10 16.14
N MET A 107 -9.77 13.03 16.67
CA MET A 107 -8.31 12.92 16.71
C MET A 107 -7.85 11.70 17.52
N GLU A 108 -8.49 11.46 18.65
CA GLU A 108 -8.18 10.31 19.52
C GLU A 108 -8.52 8.97 18.85
N LEU A 109 -9.68 8.89 18.20
CA LEU A 109 -10.10 7.70 17.45
C LEU A 109 -9.12 7.37 16.29
N VAL A 110 -8.70 8.38 15.54
CA VAL A 110 -7.75 8.22 14.45
C VAL A 110 -6.38 7.75 14.97
N LYS A 111 -5.90 8.31 16.08
CA LYS A 111 -4.65 7.85 16.73
C LYS A 111 -4.77 6.40 17.21
N THR A 112 -5.89 6.03 17.80
CA THR A 112 -6.14 4.67 18.27
C THR A 112 -6.20 3.67 17.11
N ALA A 113 -6.83 4.04 16.00
CA ALA A 113 -6.85 3.24 14.77
C ALA A 113 -5.44 3.01 14.23
N GLY A 114 -4.64 4.06 14.12
CA GLY A 114 -3.26 3.97 13.66
C GLY A 114 -2.40 3.05 14.54
N LYS A 115 -2.48 3.20 15.87
CA LYS A 115 -1.76 2.34 16.83
C LYS A 115 -2.17 0.87 16.73
N ALA A 116 -3.45 0.58 16.62
CA ALA A 116 -3.96 -0.79 16.54
C ALA A 116 -3.53 -1.51 15.25
N ARG A 117 -3.45 -0.78 14.14
CA ARG A 117 -3.08 -1.32 12.82
C ARG A 117 -1.59 -1.28 12.52
N LEU A 118 -0.79 -0.60 13.34
CA LEU A 118 0.65 -0.49 13.14
C LEU A 118 1.33 -1.87 13.14
N LYS A 119 1.02 -2.74 14.10
CA LYS A 119 1.62 -4.07 14.21
C LYS A 119 1.34 -4.96 12.97
N PRO A 120 0.08 -5.16 12.53
CA PRO A 120 -0.21 -5.97 11.34
C PRO A 120 0.45 -5.43 10.07
N VAL A 121 0.40 -4.12 9.85
CA VAL A 121 0.97 -3.48 8.66
C VAL A 121 2.50 -3.60 8.63
N LEU A 122 3.18 -3.38 9.75
CA LEU A 122 4.62 -3.59 9.84
C LEU A 122 5.01 -5.06 9.66
N LEU A 123 4.24 -5.98 10.24
CA LEU A 123 4.52 -7.40 10.11
C LEU A 123 4.44 -7.84 8.64
N THR A 124 3.38 -7.45 7.92
CA THR A 124 3.24 -7.78 6.49
C THR A 124 4.34 -7.17 5.64
N ALA A 125 4.74 -5.91 5.92
CA ALA A 125 5.85 -5.27 5.21
C ALA A 125 7.17 -6.00 5.45
N ILE A 126 7.51 -6.29 6.70
CA ILE A 126 8.74 -6.98 7.07
C ILE A 126 8.80 -8.39 6.45
N THR A 127 7.74 -9.18 6.58
CA THR A 127 7.69 -10.53 6.02
C THR A 127 7.81 -10.52 4.49
N THR A 128 7.19 -9.57 3.81
CA THR A 128 7.30 -9.45 2.35
C THR A 128 8.72 -9.04 1.94
N ILE A 129 9.34 -8.08 2.63
CA ILE A 129 10.72 -7.67 2.37
C ILE A 129 11.66 -8.85 2.55
N PHE A 130 11.61 -9.54 3.68
CA PHE A 130 12.46 -10.72 3.92
C PHE A 130 12.22 -11.84 2.91
N GLY A 131 10.98 -12.05 2.48
CA GLY A 131 10.64 -13.03 1.44
C GLY A 131 11.20 -12.69 0.06
N LEU A 132 11.37 -11.39 -0.25
CA LEU A 132 11.89 -10.93 -1.53
C LEU A 132 13.41 -10.76 -1.55
N ILE A 133 14.09 -10.67 -0.40
CA ILE A 133 15.55 -10.54 -0.33
C ILE A 133 16.27 -11.66 -1.11
N PRO A 134 15.94 -12.94 -0.96
CA PRO A 134 16.62 -14.00 -1.71
C PRO A 134 16.51 -13.80 -3.22
N LEU A 135 15.34 -13.36 -3.70
CA LEU A 135 15.11 -13.07 -5.11
C LEU A 135 15.86 -11.82 -5.56
N ALA A 136 15.91 -10.79 -4.73
CA ALA A 136 16.58 -9.52 -5.02
C ALA A 136 18.10 -9.66 -5.11
N VAL A 137 18.70 -10.49 -4.25
CA VAL A 137 20.15 -10.76 -4.19
C VAL A 137 20.54 -11.91 -5.14
N GLY A 138 19.53 -12.69 -5.58
CA GLY A 138 19.74 -13.84 -6.45
C GLY A 138 20.39 -15.04 -5.76
N LEU A 139 19.85 -15.35 -4.60
CA LEU A 139 20.25 -16.58 -3.92
C LEU A 139 19.70 -17.78 -4.69
N ASN A 140 20.61 -18.53 -5.28
CA ASN A 140 20.28 -19.77 -5.97
C ASN A 140 20.71 -20.98 -5.15
N ILE A 141 19.81 -21.96 -5.09
CA ILE A 141 20.04 -23.24 -4.41
C ILE A 141 19.92 -24.33 -5.46
N ASP A 142 20.98 -25.11 -5.65
CA ASP A 142 20.95 -26.28 -6.50
C ASP A 142 20.31 -27.45 -5.77
N PHE A 143 19.00 -27.60 -5.94
CA PHE A 143 18.23 -28.69 -5.35
C PHE A 143 18.68 -30.06 -5.83
N PHE A 144 19.21 -30.18 -7.05
CA PHE A 144 19.67 -31.44 -7.58
C PHE A 144 20.94 -31.91 -6.87
N SER A 145 21.92 -31.02 -6.68
CA SER A 145 23.13 -31.29 -5.89
C SER A 145 22.79 -31.50 -4.40
N LEU A 146 21.79 -30.82 -3.88
CA LEU A 146 21.35 -31.02 -2.49
C LEU A 146 20.84 -32.43 -2.26
N PHE A 147 20.00 -32.98 -3.16
CA PHE A 147 19.46 -34.32 -3.00
C PHE A 147 20.45 -35.44 -3.37
N ALA A 148 21.34 -35.17 -4.35
CA ALA A 148 22.31 -36.18 -4.79
C ALA A 148 23.55 -36.26 -3.89
N ASN A 149 24.08 -35.14 -3.42
CA ASN A 149 25.38 -35.03 -2.75
C ASN A 149 25.34 -34.41 -1.35
N TRP A 150 24.15 -34.08 -0.83
CA TRP A 150 23.97 -33.35 0.45
C TRP A 150 24.72 -32.00 0.47
N ASN A 151 25.03 -31.42 -0.70
CA ASN A 151 25.74 -30.17 -0.80
C ASN A 151 24.84 -29.15 -1.55
N PRO A 152 24.37 -28.08 -0.86
CA PRO A 152 23.38 -27.16 -1.45
C PRO A 152 23.95 -26.21 -2.50
N ASN A 153 25.24 -26.25 -2.83
CA ASN A 153 25.91 -25.38 -3.82
C ASN A 153 25.27 -23.98 -3.89
N LEU A 154 25.33 -23.25 -2.77
CA LEU A 154 24.78 -21.91 -2.69
C LEU A 154 25.62 -20.94 -3.52
N TYR A 155 25.03 -20.32 -4.52
CA TYR A 155 25.69 -19.26 -5.27
C TYR A 155 24.79 -18.03 -5.41
N LEU A 156 25.42 -16.87 -5.46
CA LEU A 156 24.75 -15.58 -5.63
C LEU A 156 24.88 -15.13 -7.09
N GLY A 157 23.80 -14.58 -7.64
CA GLY A 157 23.80 -14.06 -9.01
C GLY A 157 23.23 -15.04 -10.02
N GLY A 158 23.53 -14.82 -11.30
CA GLY A 158 22.99 -15.59 -12.42
C GLY A 158 21.92 -14.84 -13.22
N ASP A 159 21.48 -15.43 -14.33
CA ASP A 159 20.54 -14.81 -15.27
C ASP A 159 19.18 -14.47 -14.62
N ASN A 160 18.77 -15.25 -13.63
CA ASN A 160 17.54 -15.01 -12.88
C ASN A 160 17.54 -13.65 -12.17
N VAL A 161 18.69 -13.21 -11.66
CA VAL A 161 18.79 -11.91 -10.94
C VAL A 161 18.67 -10.75 -11.90
N ILE A 162 19.26 -10.86 -13.08
CA ILE A 162 19.19 -9.83 -14.12
C ILE A 162 17.74 -9.61 -14.52
N PHE A 163 16.94 -10.67 -14.54
CA PHE A 163 15.55 -10.62 -14.95
C PHE A 163 14.60 -10.23 -13.79
N TRP A 164 14.66 -10.93 -12.66
CA TRP A 164 13.72 -10.73 -11.54
C TRP A 164 14.18 -9.72 -10.49
N GLY A 165 15.46 -9.40 -10.44
CA GLY A 165 16.05 -8.46 -9.49
C GLY A 165 15.38 -7.08 -9.51
N PRO A 166 15.20 -6.42 -10.67
CA PRO A 166 14.54 -5.12 -10.74
C PRO A 166 13.10 -5.12 -10.19
N LEU A 167 12.36 -6.22 -10.40
CA LEU A 167 11.04 -6.39 -9.81
C LEU A 167 11.10 -6.46 -8.29
N ALA A 168 11.98 -7.32 -7.75
CA ALA A 168 12.10 -7.53 -6.32
C ALA A 168 12.55 -6.25 -5.58
N TRP A 169 13.55 -5.55 -6.10
CA TRP A 169 14.01 -4.28 -5.53
C TRP A 169 12.96 -3.18 -5.59
N THR A 170 12.21 -3.08 -6.70
CA THR A 170 11.08 -2.15 -6.84
C THR A 170 10.05 -2.35 -5.73
N VAL A 171 9.69 -3.60 -5.48
CA VAL A 171 8.70 -3.93 -4.44
C VAL A 171 9.26 -3.66 -3.06
N ILE A 172 10.52 -4.03 -2.76
CA ILE A 172 11.16 -3.81 -1.45
C ILE A 172 11.19 -2.31 -1.10
N PHE A 173 11.70 -1.46 -2.00
CA PHE A 173 11.74 -0.01 -1.76
C PHE A 173 10.35 0.59 -1.70
N GLY A 174 9.47 0.17 -2.60
CA GLY A 174 8.09 0.62 -2.62
C GLY A 174 7.34 0.31 -1.34
N ILE A 175 7.40 -0.93 -0.84
CA ILE A 175 6.74 -1.32 0.42
C ILE A 175 7.35 -0.57 1.60
N THR A 176 8.68 -0.48 1.69
CA THR A 176 9.35 0.22 2.79
C THR A 176 8.84 1.65 2.89
N PHE A 177 8.89 2.40 1.80
CA PHE A 177 8.46 3.79 1.77
C PHE A 177 6.95 3.93 1.95
N ALA A 178 6.17 3.10 1.25
CA ALA A 178 4.71 3.11 1.34
C ALA A 178 4.20 2.81 2.76
N THR A 179 4.87 1.93 3.50
CA THR A 179 4.45 1.58 4.87
C THR A 179 4.54 2.79 5.79
N PHE A 180 5.63 3.56 5.73
CA PHE A 180 5.75 4.80 6.49
C PHE A 180 4.70 5.82 6.06
N LEU A 181 4.54 6.01 4.75
CA LEU A 181 3.59 6.97 4.22
C LEU A 181 2.14 6.62 4.56
N THR A 182 1.72 5.37 4.39
CA THR A 182 0.34 4.97 4.67
C THR A 182 -0.01 5.11 6.15
N LEU A 183 0.93 4.82 7.05
CA LEU A 183 0.71 4.97 8.50
C LEU A 183 0.55 6.42 8.95
N ILE A 184 1.12 7.37 8.21
CA ILE A 184 1.05 8.81 8.54
C ILE A 184 -0.03 9.51 7.71
N ILE A 185 -0.05 9.28 6.40
CA ILE A 185 -0.88 10.03 5.45
C ILE A 185 -2.34 9.60 5.54
N VAL A 186 -2.61 8.29 5.59
CA VAL A 186 -4.00 7.81 5.60
C VAL A 186 -4.77 8.34 6.82
N PRO A 187 -4.25 8.23 8.07
CA PRO A 187 -4.93 8.81 9.22
C PRO A 187 -5.05 10.33 9.14
N SER A 188 -4.00 11.01 8.69
CA SER A 188 -4.00 12.47 8.56
C SER A 188 -5.02 12.97 7.55
N MET A 189 -5.10 12.35 6.38
CA MET A 189 -6.09 12.70 5.36
C MET A 189 -7.52 12.38 5.83
N TYR A 190 -7.72 11.26 6.51
CA TYR A 190 -9.02 10.93 7.09
C TYR A 190 -9.48 12.00 8.08
N TYR A 191 -8.57 12.46 8.94
CA TYR A 191 -8.84 13.53 9.90
C TYR A 191 -9.14 14.87 9.22
N ILE A 192 -8.37 15.24 8.19
CA ILE A 192 -8.59 16.48 7.42
C ILE A 192 -9.97 16.47 6.75
N ILE A 193 -10.37 15.36 6.15
CA ILE A 193 -11.70 15.21 5.53
C ILE A 193 -12.80 15.34 6.60
N HIS A 194 -12.59 14.77 7.77
CA HIS A 194 -13.53 14.91 8.89
C HIS A 194 -13.67 16.37 9.34
N LEU A 195 -12.57 17.10 9.47
CA LEU A 195 -12.58 18.53 9.77
C LEU A 195 -13.29 19.36 8.71
N ALA A 196 -13.07 19.06 7.43
CA ALA A 196 -13.75 19.73 6.33
C ALA A 196 -15.27 19.55 6.42
N ARG A 197 -15.74 18.34 6.79
CA ARG A 197 -17.18 18.09 7.03
C ARG A 197 -17.74 18.89 8.19
N ILE A 198 -17.00 19.04 9.30
CA ILE A 198 -17.41 19.88 10.43
C ILE A 198 -17.58 21.32 9.96
N LYS A 199 -16.62 21.84 9.21
CA LYS A 199 -16.65 23.24 8.73
C LYS A 199 -17.82 23.51 7.77
N LEU A 200 -18.11 22.55 6.88
CA LEU A 200 -19.24 22.67 5.92
C LEU A 200 -20.61 22.61 6.61
N LYS A 201 -20.72 21.94 7.76
CA LYS A 201 -21.98 21.88 8.52
C LYS A 201 -22.23 23.14 9.36
N ASN A 202 -21.18 23.90 9.65
CA ASN A 202 -21.24 25.14 10.44
C ASN A 202 -21.44 26.40 9.57
N ILE A 203 -21.51 26.27 8.23
CA ILE A 203 -21.89 27.29 7.24
C ILE A 203 -23.34 27.07 6.86
#